data_820bbe3ac0aca8f0304e38156f3bee73
#
_entry.id   820bbe3ac0aca8f0304e38156f3bee73
#
_cell.length_a   1.000
_cell.length_b   1.000
_cell.length_c   1.000
_cell.angle_alpha   90.00
_cell.angle_beta   90.00
_cell.angle_gamma   90.00
#
_symmetry.space_group_name_H-M   'P 1'
#
loop_
_entity.id
_entity.type
_entity.pdbx_description
1 polymer ?
#
loop_
_entity_poly.entity_id
_entity_poly.type
_entity_poly.pdbx_seq_one_letter_code
_entity_poly.pdbx_strand_id
1 'polypeptide(L)'
;LAPGAAAAQRVELRLPDDLSGDYTLFVQTNADRAIPERLVGNDNEAAVALTVAPVAAPDLAVTVWAPPILYGELVTLTVDWRVENRGAGIGSADTWVDRVQLVDPDTGQTIRLGDFAAPGMPAPGEGYDRSESFQVAGRYGTWDLQVIADAEGTVYEAADTAPNVASRRLDLAQRPF
;
A
#
# COMPACT_ATOMS: atom_id res chain seq x y z
N LEU A 1 31.73 -29.04 16.22
CA LEU A 1 32.19 -29.86 15.09
C LEU A 1 33.50 -30.58 15.47
N ALA A 2 33.65 -31.84 15.05
CA ALA A 2 34.93 -32.52 15.14
C ALA A 2 35.91 -31.94 14.14
N PRO A 3 37.24 -32.06 14.39
CA PRO A 3 38.23 -31.60 13.43
C PRO A 3 38.02 -32.20 12.04
N GLY A 4 37.92 -31.33 11.02
CA GLY A 4 37.67 -31.75 9.63
C GLY A 4 36.18 -32.02 9.29
N ALA A 5 35.26 -31.85 10.25
CA ALA A 5 33.81 -31.96 9.96
C ALA A 5 33.24 -30.63 9.46
N ALA A 6 32.30 -30.72 8.48
CA ALA A 6 31.53 -29.59 7.97
C ALA A 6 30.07 -29.70 8.38
N ALA A 7 29.41 -28.57 8.56
CA ALA A 7 27.96 -28.48 8.71
C ALA A 7 27.39 -27.60 7.58
N ALA A 8 26.35 -28.10 6.92
CA ALA A 8 25.62 -27.29 5.95
C ALA A 8 24.40 -26.65 6.63
N GLN A 9 24.18 -25.39 6.35
CA GLN A 9 22.98 -24.66 6.76
C GLN A 9 22.30 -24.05 5.54
N ARG A 10 20.96 -23.97 5.59
CA ARG A 10 20.15 -23.33 4.58
C ARG A 10 19.28 -22.29 5.26
N VAL A 11 19.28 -21.07 4.71
CA VAL A 11 18.43 -19.97 5.14
C VAL A 11 17.67 -19.48 3.91
N GLU A 12 16.38 -19.26 4.05
CA GLU A 12 15.54 -18.60 3.05
C GLU A 12 15.37 -17.15 3.48
N LEU A 13 15.69 -16.23 2.56
CA LEU A 13 15.54 -14.80 2.75
C LEU A 13 14.50 -14.29 1.76
N ARG A 14 13.50 -13.57 2.27
CA ARG A 14 12.60 -12.79 1.43
C ARG A 14 13.19 -11.41 1.26
N LEU A 15 13.40 -11.02 0.01
CA LEU A 15 13.87 -9.67 -0.33
C LEU A 15 12.69 -8.70 -0.40
N PRO A 16 12.86 -7.43 0.00
CA PRO A 16 11.87 -6.38 -0.20
C PRO A 16 11.56 -6.18 -1.70
N ASP A 17 10.31 -5.79 -2.02
CA ASP A 17 9.86 -5.61 -3.40
C ASP A 17 10.55 -4.41 -4.09
N ASP A 18 11.01 -3.43 -3.33
CA ASP A 18 11.76 -2.26 -3.80
C ASP A 18 13.24 -2.54 -4.08
N LEU A 19 13.71 -3.75 -3.78
CA LEU A 19 15.11 -4.13 -3.98
C LEU A 19 15.33 -4.60 -5.41
N SER A 20 16.20 -3.89 -6.16
CA SER A 20 16.63 -4.31 -7.50
C SER A 20 18.07 -3.86 -7.78
N GLY A 21 18.77 -4.56 -8.69
CA GLY A 21 20.15 -4.24 -9.05
C GLY A 21 21.15 -5.29 -8.58
N ASP A 22 22.43 -4.91 -8.59
CA ASP A 22 23.53 -5.80 -8.26
C ASP A 22 23.94 -5.66 -6.78
N TYR A 23 23.99 -6.80 -6.10
CA TYR A 23 24.34 -6.90 -4.69
C TYR A 23 25.43 -7.94 -4.46
N THR A 24 26.03 -7.88 -3.29
CA THR A 24 26.91 -8.93 -2.79
C THR A 24 26.32 -9.48 -1.51
N LEU A 25 25.99 -10.77 -1.51
CA LEU A 25 25.58 -11.48 -0.30
C LEU A 25 26.81 -11.97 0.45
N PHE A 26 26.92 -11.57 1.71
CA PHE A 26 27.97 -12.03 2.61
C PHE A 26 27.39 -13.05 3.58
N VAL A 27 28.12 -14.12 3.79
CA VAL A 27 27.87 -15.09 4.86
C VAL A 27 29.09 -15.09 5.78
N GLN A 28 28.86 -14.79 7.03
CA GLN A 28 29.90 -14.74 8.04
C GLN A 28 29.62 -15.78 9.13
N THR A 29 30.63 -16.61 9.42
CA THR A 29 30.64 -17.52 10.56
C THR A 29 31.32 -16.86 11.74
N ASN A 30 30.95 -17.27 12.96
CA ASN A 30 31.55 -16.72 14.18
C ASN A 30 31.56 -15.17 14.26
N ALA A 31 30.39 -14.57 13.80
CA ALA A 31 30.25 -13.11 13.71
C ALA A 31 30.39 -12.39 15.06
N ASP A 32 30.04 -13.05 16.15
CA ASP A 32 30.19 -12.58 17.54
C ASP A 32 31.57 -12.84 18.13
N ARG A 33 32.48 -13.51 17.37
CA ARG A 33 33.87 -13.88 17.80
C ARG A 33 33.89 -14.72 19.07
N ALA A 34 32.83 -15.51 19.30
CA ALA A 34 32.74 -16.35 20.48
C ALA A 34 33.79 -17.51 20.49
N ILE A 35 34.28 -17.90 19.30
CA ILE A 35 35.30 -18.94 19.13
C ILE A 35 36.62 -18.27 18.82
N PRO A 36 37.63 -18.36 19.73
CA PRO A 36 38.94 -17.81 19.44
C PRO A 36 39.67 -18.66 18.40
N GLU A 37 40.13 -18.04 17.35
CA GLU A 37 40.91 -18.66 16.26
C GLU A 37 42.37 -18.23 16.35
N ARG A 38 43.29 -19.20 16.28
CA ARG A 38 44.72 -18.94 16.41
C ARG A 38 45.40 -18.51 15.11
N LEU A 39 44.79 -18.80 13.99
CA LEU A 39 45.26 -18.43 12.66
C LEU A 39 44.43 -17.28 12.13
N VAL A 40 45.11 -16.18 11.83
CA VAL A 40 44.48 -14.99 11.24
C VAL A 40 44.31 -15.25 9.74
N GLY A 41 43.28 -16.00 9.39
CA GLY A 41 42.81 -16.12 8.02
C GLY A 41 41.40 -15.52 7.92
N ASN A 42 41.08 -14.83 6.84
CA ASN A 42 39.73 -14.32 6.55
C ASN A 42 38.84 -15.42 5.94
N ASP A 43 38.85 -16.62 6.56
CA ASP A 43 38.10 -17.77 6.09
C ASP A 43 36.70 -17.92 6.75
N ASN A 44 36.38 -16.97 7.63
CA ASN A 44 35.04 -16.86 8.27
C ASN A 44 34.01 -16.13 7.44
N GLU A 45 34.36 -15.61 6.29
CA GLU A 45 33.49 -14.85 5.42
C GLU A 45 33.49 -15.43 3.99
N ALA A 46 32.33 -15.59 3.43
CA ALA A 46 32.12 -15.92 2.04
C ALA A 46 31.21 -14.87 1.41
N ALA A 47 31.54 -14.49 0.15
CA ALA A 47 30.77 -13.50 -0.59
C ALA A 47 30.33 -14.10 -1.94
N VAL A 48 29.10 -13.81 -2.34
CA VAL A 48 28.56 -14.18 -3.64
C VAL A 48 27.85 -13.00 -4.28
N ALA A 49 28.11 -12.76 -5.56
CA ALA A 49 27.41 -11.75 -6.33
C ALA A 49 25.97 -12.24 -6.62
N LEU A 50 25.00 -11.33 -6.49
CA LEU A 50 23.60 -11.56 -6.70
C LEU A 50 23.03 -10.39 -7.52
N THR A 51 22.36 -10.67 -8.64
CA THR A 51 21.57 -9.69 -9.38
C THR A 51 20.10 -9.91 -9.04
N VAL A 52 19.45 -8.89 -8.50
CA VAL A 52 18.01 -8.87 -8.18
C VAL A 52 17.29 -8.18 -9.31
N ALA A 53 16.41 -8.91 -10.01
CA ALA A 53 15.58 -8.33 -11.05
C ALA A 53 14.46 -7.47 -10.41
N PRO A 54 14.07 -6.33 -11.02
CA PRO A 54 12.93 -5.55 -10.53
C PRO A 54 11.65 -6.39 -10.63
N VAL A 55 10.81 -6.27 -9.60
CA VAL A 55 9.49 -6.91 -9.58
C VAL A 55 8.52 -6.07 -10.42
N ALA A 56 7.68 -6.74 -11.23
CA ALA A 56 6.55 -6.08 -11.85
C ALA A 56 5.55 -5.69 -10.75
N ALA A 57 5.37 -4.39 -10.53
CA ALA A 57 4.56 -3.83 -9.46
C ALA A 57 3.15 -3.47 -9.94
N PRO A 58 2.16 -3.42 -9.03
CA PRO A 58 0.87 -2.78 -9.27
C PRO A 58 1.03 -1.26 -9.38
N ASP A 59 -0.01 -0.60 -9.87
CA ASP A 59 -0.20 0.85 -9.91
C ASP A 59 -1.71 1.09 -9.73
N LEU A 60 -2.13 1.43 -8.50
CA LEU A 60 -3.54 1.50 -8.13
C LEU A 60 -4.14 2.84 -8.55
N ALA A 61 -5.23 2.80 -9.31
CA ALA A 61 -5.97 3.96 -9.74
C ALA A 61 -7.39 3.95 -9.14
N VAL A 62 -7.81 5.08 -8.57
CA VAL A 62 -9.14 5.24 -7.98
C VAL A 62 -10.02 6.09 -8.87
N THR A 63 -11.30 5.71 -8.97
CA THR A 63 -12.35 6.54 -9.53
C THR A 63 -13.53 6.56 -8.54
N VAL A 64 -14.14 7.73 -8.32
CA VAL A 64 -15.23 7.92 -7.35
C VAL A 64 -16.46 8.54 -7.98
N TRP A 65 -17.64 8.06 -7.58
CA TRP A 65 -18.95 8.61 -7.92
C TRP A 65 -19.75 8.86 -6.65
N ALA A 66 -20.39 10.02 -6.59
CA ALA A 66 -21.32 10.40 -5.54
C ALA A 66 -22.24 11.52 -6.05
N PRO A 67 -23.44 11.71 -5.45
CA PRO A 67 -24.30 12.85 -5.76
C PRO A 67 -23.57 14.17 -5.52
N PRO A 68 -23.67 15.17 -6.41
CA PRO A 68 -22.98 16.46 -6.25
C PRO A 68 -23.61 17.34 -5.16
N ILE A 69 -24.89 17.16 -4.86
CA ILE A 69 -25.65 17.93 -3.86
C ILE A 69 -26.54 17.00 -3.07
N LEU A 70 -26.57 17.18 -1.75
CA LEU A 70 -27.44 16.47 -0.81
C LEU A 70 -28.16 17.49 0.08
N TYR A 71 -29.46 17.29 0.28
CA TYR A 71 -30.32 18.22 1.04
C TYR A 71 -30.85 17.60 2.34
N GLY A 72 -30.64 18.25 3.46
CA GLY A 72 -31.21 17.88 4.76
C GLY A 72 -30.25 18.04 5.94
N GLU A 73 -30.76 17.87 7.14
CA GLU A 73 -29.94 17.91 8.38
C GLU A 73 -29.21 16.58 8.60
N LEU A 74 -29.84 15.48 8.25
CA LEU A 74 -29.27 14.13 8.24
C LEU A 74 -29.47 13.57 6.86
N VAL A 75 -28.38 13.35 6.15
CA VAL A 75 -28.41 12.85 4.77
C VAL A 75 -27.70 11.52 4.67
N THR A 76 -28.20 10.66 3.78
CA THR A 76 -27.50 9.44 3.39
C THR A 76 -26.65 9.76 2.17
N LEU A 77 -25.32 9.72 2.34
CA LEU A 77 -24.36 9.85 1.25
C LEU A 77 -23.97 8.45 0.80
N THR A 78 -24.36 8.07 -0.42
CA THR A 78 -23.88 6.85 -1.06
C THR A 78 -22.67 7.20 -1.92
N VAL A 79 -21.61 6.47 -1.73
CA VAL A 79 -20.33 6.61 -2.43
C VAL A 79 -20.04 5.31 -3.15
N ASP A 80 -19.87 5.40 -4.45
CA ASP A 80 -19.43 4.30 -5.30
C ASP A 80 -17.99 4.59 -5.74
N TRP A 81 -17.11 3.57 -5.70
CA TRP A 81 -15.77 3.73 -6.23
C TRP A 81 -15.27 2.45 -6.88
N ARG A 82 -14.33 2.63 -7.76
CA ARG A 82 -13.59 1.57 -8.41
C ARG A 82 -12.10 1.78 -8.16
N VAL A 83 -11.42 0.69 -7.80
CA VAL A 83 -9.96 0.62 -7.76
C VAL A 83 -9.51 -0.31 -8.87
N GLU A 84 -8.61 0.16 -9.72
CA GLU A 84 -8.07 -0.56 -10.87
C GLU A 84 -6.55 -0.67 -10.73
N ASN A 85 -5.99 -1.84 -11.02
CA ASN A 85 -4.54 -2.01 -11.13
C ASN A 85 -4.09 -1.71 -12.57
N ARG A 86 -3.44 -0.56 -12.76
CA ARG A 86 -2.87 -0.13 -14.05
C ARG A 86 -1.41 -0.53 -14.23
N GLY A 87 -0.82 -1.13 -13.19
CA GLY A 87 0.55 -1.62 -13.23
C GLY A 87 0.73 -2.89 -14.04
N ALA A 88 1.97 -3.34 -14.10
CA ALA A 88 2.36 -4.54 -14.86
C ALA A 88 2.35 -5.83 -14.03
N GLY A 89 2.16 -5.72 -12.71
CA GLY A 89 2.20 -6.86 -11.78
C GLY A 89 1.19 -6.76 -10.65
N ILE A 90 1.25 -7.72 -9.74
CA ILE A 90 0.38 -7.78 -8.57
C ILE A 90 1.14 -7.48 -7.26
N GLY A 91 2.49 -7.31 -7.32
CA GLY A 91 3.30 -7.10 -6.13
C GLY A 91 3.19 -8.25 -5.12
N SER A 92 3.50 -7.96 -3.87
CA SER A 92 3.47 -8.94 -2.78
C SER A 92 2.39 -8.64 -1.73
N ALA A 93 1.66 -7.53 -1.83
CA ALA A 93 0.61 -7.18 -0.89
C ALA A 93 -0.67 -7.96 -1.20
N ASP A 94 -1.18 -8.70 -0.19
CA ASP A 94 -2.41 -9.48 -0.33
C ASP A 94 -3.67 -8.68 0.02
N THR A 95 -3.51 -7.62 0.82
CA THR A 95 -4.62 -6.76 1.29
C THR A 95 -4.12 -5.37 1.64
N TRP A 96 -5.01 -4.39 1.54
CA TRP A 96 -4.82 -3.01 1.98
C TRP A 96 -6.14 -2.40 2.42
N VAL A 97 -6.14 -1.13 2.76
CA VAL A 97 -7.33 -0.42 3.23
C VAL A 97 -7.66 0.72 2.30
N ASP A 98 -8.90 0.75 1.79
CA ASP A 98 -9.49 1.92 1.15
C ASP A 98 -10.10 2.82 2.20
N ARG A 99 -9.79 4.11 2.17
CA ARG A 99 -10.35 5.11 3.08
C ARG A 99 -11.30 6.04 2.35
N VAL A 100 -12.47 6.27 2.94
CA VAL A 100 -13.44 7.27 2.50
C VAL A 100 -13.49 8.40 3.52
N GLN A 101 -13.33 9.65 3.07
CA GLN A 101 -13.30 10.82 3.93
C GLN A 101 -13.90 12.05 3.25
N LEU A 102 -14.35 13.02 4.07
CA LEU A 102 -14.68 14.37 3.64
C LEU A 102 -13.56 15.31 4.07
N VAL A 103 -13.15 16.20 3.19
CA VAL A 103 -12.18 17.24 3.45
C VAL A 103 -12.82 18.60 3.22
N ASP A 104 -12.75 19.47 4.21
CA ASP A 104 -13.15 20.87 4.07
C ASP A 104 -12.11 21.58 3.20
N PRO A 105 -12.48 22.10 2.03
CA PRO A 105 -11.53 22.69 1.10
C PRO A 105 -10.88 23.99 1.60
N ASP A 106 -11.53 24.69 2.55
CA ASP A 106 -11.06 25.96 3.07
C ASP A 106 -10.12 25.78 4.27
N THR A 107 -10.42 24.80 5.14
CA THR A 107 -9.68 24.60 6.39
C THR A 107 -8.75 23.40 6.37
N GLY A 108 -8.96 22.46 5.44
CA GLY A 108 -8.27 21.17 5.40
C GLY A 108 -8.74 20.18 6.48
N GLN A 109 -9.78 20.53 7.23
CA GLN A 109 -10.34 19.61 8.23
C GLN A 109 -10.86 18.34 7.56
N THR A 110 -10.45 17.20 8.10
CA THR A 110 -10.81 15.88 7.56
C THR A 110 -11.79 15.17 8.47
N ILE A 111 -12.81 14.56 7.89
CA ILE A 111 -13.78 13.69 8.57
C ILE A 111 -13.72 12.33 7.89
N ARG A 112 -13.16 11.35 8.60
CA ARG A 112 -13.12 9.97 8.13
C ARG A 112 -14.52 9.36 8.22
N LEU A 113 -15.04 8.87 7.10
CA LEU A 113 -16.33 8.20 7.01
C LEU A 113 -16.19 6.70 7.25
N GLY A 114 -15.14 6.08 6.73
CA GLY A 114 -14.86 4.67 6.94
C GLY A 114 -13.56 4.20 6.31
N ASP A 115 -13.12 3.03 6.76
CA ASP A 115 -12.02 2.27 6.20
C ASP A 115 -12.51 0.88 5.83
N PHE A 116 -12.11 0.40 4.66
CA PHE A 116 -12.62 -0.81 4.06
C PHE A 116 -11.48 -1.68 3.57
N ALA A 117 -11.41 -2.90 4.06
CA ALA A 117 -10.42 -3.85 3.55
C ALA A 117 -10.68 -4.14 2.07
N ALA A 118 -9.64 -4.07 1.26
CA ALA A 118 -9.70 -4.44 -0.14
C ALA A 118 -9.97 -5.94 -0.31
N PRO A 119 -10.66 -6.37 -1.36
CA PRO A 119 -10.99 -7.80 -1.57
C PRO A 119 -9.79 -8.64 -2.00
N GLY A 120 -8.65 -8.01 -2.27
CA GLY A 120 -7.42 -8.60 -2.78
C GLY A 120 -6.87 -7.82 -3.97
N MET A 121 -5.63 -8.09 -4.35
CA MET A 121 -4.97 -7.42 -5.46
C MET A 121 -5.58 -7.84 -6.80
N PRO A 122 -6.14 -6.90 -7.59
CA PRO A 122 -6.61 -7.21 -8.93
C PRO A 122 -5.44 -7.47 -9.88
N ALA A 123 -5.65 -8.32 -10.89
CA ALA A 123 -4.67 -8.52 -11.95
C ALA A 123 -4.44 -7.22 -12.75
N PRO A 124 -3.31 -7.09 -13.47
CA PRO A 124 -3.06 -5.95 -14.35
C PRO A 124 -4.23 -5.69 -15.33
N GLY A 125 -4.74 -4.46 -15.33
CA GLY A 125 -5.90 -4.04 -16.12
C GLY A 125 -7.26 -4.41 -15.51
N GLU A 126 -7.29 -5.13 -14.40
CA GLU A 126 -8.52 -5.45 -13.68
C GLU A 126 -8.72 -4.53 -12.47
N GLY A 127 -9.90 -4.61 -11.85
CA GLY A 127 -10.26 -3.81 -10.69
C GLY A 127 -11.46 -4.37 -9.96
N TYR A 128 -11.81 -3.73 -8.85
CA TYR A 128 -13.04 -4.01 -8.10
C TYR A 128 -13.86 -2.74 -7.90
N ASP A 129 -15.16 -2.94 -7.78
CA ASP A 129 -16.13 -1.89 -7.49
C ASP A 129 -16.63 -2.07 -6.06
N ARG A 130 -16.92 -0.94 -5.40
CA ARG A 130 -17.50 -0.90 -4.06
C ARG A 130 -18.54 0.21 -3.95
N SER A 131 -19.58 -0.03 -3.14
CA SER A 131 -20.62 0.92 -2.81
C SER A 131 -20.88 0.91 -1.31
N GLU A 132 -20.84 2.09 -0.68
CA GLU A 132 -21.08 2.23 0.75
C GLU A 132 -21.95 3.45 1.03
N SER A 133 -22.73 3.39 2.12
CA SER A 133 -23.63 4.48 2.50
C SER A 133 -23.32 4.99 3.90
N PHE A 134 -23.20 6.32 4.01
CA PHE A 134 -22.84 7.01 5.24
C PHE A 134 -23.93 7.96 5.69
N GLN A 135 -24.15 8.04 6.99
CA GLN A 135 -25.03 9.06 7.58
C GLN A 135 -24.19 10.30 7.91
N VAL A 136 -24.49 11.41 7.23
CA VAL A 136 -23.79 12.69 7.43
C VAL A 136 -24.78 13.69 8.02
N ALA A 137 -24.46 14.25 9.17
CA ALA A 137 -25.34 15.18 9.90
C ALA A 137 -24.63 16.50 10.22
N GLY A 138 -25.37 17.62 10.14
CA GLY A 138 -24.92 18.94 10.62
C GLY A 138 -23.68 19.49 9.92
N ARG A 139 -23.44 19.11 8.66
CA ARG A 139 -22.24 19.43 7.88
C ARG A 139 -22.56 20.24 6.63
N TYR A 140 -23.30 21.36 6.83
CA TYR A 140 -23.60 22.21 5.68
C TYR A 140 -22.34 22.85 5.10
N GLY A 141 -22.35 23.04 3.79
CA GLY A 141 -21.24 23.64 3.04
C GLY A 141 -20.68 22.71 1.96
N THR A 142 -19.62 23.16 1.34
CA THR A 142 -18.89 22.45 0.29
C THR A 142 -17.83 21.55 0.91
N TRP A 143 -17.75 20.32 0.44
CA TRP A 143 -16.80 19.31 0.90
C TRP A 143 -16.14 18.64 -0.30
N ASP A 144 -14.89 18.29 -0.17
CA ASP A 144 -14.24 17.39 -1.10
C ASP A 144 -14.32 15.95 -0.52
N LEU A 145 -15.18 15.13 -1.13
CA LEU A 145 -15.21 13.70 -0.87
C LEU A 145 -13.97 13.08 -1.49
N GLN A 146 -13.22 12.34 -0.70
CA GLN A 146 -12.02 11.63 -1.15
C GLN A 146 -12.15 10.14 -0.86
N VAL A 147 -11.72 9.35 -1.83
CA VAL A 147 -11.46 7.91 -1.68
C VAL A 147 -9.99 7.68 -1.95
N ILE A 148 -9.33 7.02 -1.02
CA ILE A 148 -7.90 6.74 -1.03
C ILE A 148 -7.74 5.22 -1.03
N ALA A 149 -7.24 4.65 -2.12
CA ALA A 149 -6.80 3.26 -2.11
C ALA A 149 -5.44 3.17 -1.41
N ASP A 150 -5.20 2.06 -0.73
CA ASP A 150 -3.99 1.84 0.07
C ASP A 150 -3.66 3.03 1.00
N ALA A 151 -4.64 3.45 1.79
CA ALA A 151 -4.52 4.59 2.69
C ALA A 151 -3.41 4.46 3.75
N GLU A 152 -2.82 3.29 3.90
CA GLU A 152 -1.74 2.98 4.84
C GLU A 152 -0.38 2.81 4.14
N GLY A 153 -0.32 2.86 2.81
CA GLY A 153 0.92 2.73 2.03
C GLY A 153 1.57 1.35 2.16
N THR A 154 0.77 0.29 2.17
CA THR A 154 1.24 -1.10 2.32
C THR A 154 1.55 -1.78 0.99
N VAL A 155 1.02 -1.25 -0.10
CA VAL A 155 1.26 -1.73 -1.47
C VAL A 155 2.49 -1.03 -2.02
N TYR A 156 3.50 -1.81 -2.41
CA TYR A 156 4.65 -1.25 -3.14
C TYR A 156 4.28 -1.01 -4.59
N GLU A 157 4.37 0.23 -5.05
CA GLU A 157 4.16 0.68 -6.42
C GLU A 157 5.50 1.22 -6.96
N ALA A 158 6.09 0.56 -7.97
CA ALA A 158 7.43 0.90 -8.47
C ALA A 158 7.46 2.25 -9.21
N ALA A 159 6.34 2.65 -9.78
CA ALA A 159 6.13 3.95 -10.39
C ALA A 159 4.68 4.35 -10.08
N ASP A 160 4.50 5.24 -9.12
CA ASP A 160 3.20 5.84 -8.80
C ASP A 160 2.81 6.78 -9.95
N THR A 161 2.22 6.21 -11.01
CA THR A 161 1.80 6.95 -12.22
C THR A 161 0.29 7.19 -12.24
N ALA A 162 -0.47 6.40 -11.49
CA ALA A 162 -1.90 6.56 -11.32
C ALA A 162 -2.24 7.12 -9.93
N PRO A 163 -3.26 8.00 -9.81
CA PRO A 163 -3.58 8.55 -8.51
C PRO A 163 -4.30 7.53 -7.63
N ASN A 164 -3.70 7.20 -6.49
CA ASN A 164 -4.32 6.39 -5.43
C ASN A 164 -5.44 7.14 -4.69
N VAL A 165 -5.68 8.41 -5.04
CA VAL A 165 -6.71 9.27 -4.47
C VAL A 165 -7.61 9.81 -5.55
N ALA A 166 -8.91 9.59 -5.41
CA ALA A 166 -9.93 10.28 -6.21
C ALA A 166 -10.70 11.25 -5.33
N SER A 167 -10.96 12.44 -5.87
CA SER A 167 -11.73 13.48 -5.19
C SER A 167 -12.95 13.88 -6.00
N ARG A 168 -14.05 14.15 -5.31
CA ARG A 168 -15.27 14.70 -5.86
C ARG A 168 -15.85 15.77 -4.96
N ARG A 169 -16.08 16.96 -5.51
CA ARG A 169 -16.75 18.05 -4.78
C ARG A 169 -18.23 17.75 -4.63
N LEU A 170 -18.76 17.96 -3.42
CA LEU A 170 -20.17 17.85 -3.11
C LEU A 170 -20.61 18.97 -2.17
N ASP A 171 -21.89 19.35 -2.27
CA ASP A 171 -22.50 20.33 -1.39
C ASP A 171 -23.53 19.67 -0.48
N LEU A 172 -23.41 19.91 0.82
CA LEU A 172 -24.41 19.55 1.82
C LEU A 172 -25.25 20.81 2.12
N ALA A 173 -26.48 20.82 1.64
CA ALA A 173 -27.34 22.00 1.67
C ALA A 173 -28.56 21.81 2.56
N GLN A 174 -29.07 22.91 3.10
CA GLN A 174 -30.41 22.92 3.73
C GLN A 174 -31.49 22.71 2.67
N ARG A 175 -32.59 22.07 3.04
CA ARG A 175 -33.75 22.00 2.14
C ARG A 175 -34.27 23.41 1.88
N PRO A 176 -34.50 23.79 0.60
CA PRO A 176 -35.20 25.01 0.31
C PRO A 176 -36.65 24.90 0.87
N PHE A 177 -37.14 26.01 1.46
CA PHE A 177 -38.49 26.14 1.97
C PHE A 177 -39.48 26.16 0.81
#